data_b5df9473e193f64efd9f6890508955af
#
_entry.id   b5df9473e193f64efd9f6890508955af
#
_cell.length_a   1.000
_cell.length_b   1.000
_cell.length_c   1.000
_cell.angle_alpha   90.00
_cell.angle_beta   90.00
_cell.angle_gamma   90.00
#
_symmetry.space_group_name_H-M   'P 1'
#
loop_
_entity.id
_entity.type
_entity.pdbx_description
1 polymer ?
#
loop_
_entity_poly.entity_id
_entity_poly.type
_entity_poly.pdbx_seq_one_letter_code
_entity_poly.pdbx_strand_id
1 'polypeptide(L)'
;MKKVLFAINTLNNGGAEKVLLTLLRYLDPKKYEIHLLVVFGEGIYFEQIPQYVRVTHIFPCKSKEATKEIREHAAKLYEQYVKESYDVMVAFLEGPSTKILSCCNDPMCRKYAWMHTNLKKRHRTAVFYKSFEEEIYAYSQYDKIVFVSEAIRVAFGEMFGIELVQNAAVCYNPLEAKTIRRMAEAYKVAHDKFTICAVGRVIPEKGFLRLTSICEHMVEDGRDFTLNIVGDGKEYDRLKEMVESHHLEKWEHLIGFQENPYPYIKNADLFVCSSLNEGYNLAISEAVILGVPVISTDCSGIKENLGNGKWGYIVENRKETLYHAISRCFDEPGFLEELKKKSVAGSIQDTYEGRLKKIESIIEGVVN
;
A
#
# COMPACT_ATOMS: atom_id res chain seq x y z
N MET A 1 -16.95 -12.88 -23.47
CA MET A 1 -16.42 -11.86 -22.56
C MET A 1 -16.33 -12.50 -21.19
N LYS A 2 -15.16 -12.43 -20.54
CA LYS A 2 -14.95 -13.06 -19.22
C LYS A 2 -15.57 -12.19 -18.13
N LYS A 3 -16.38 -12.79 -17.25
CA LYS A 3 -16.99 -12.09 -16.12
C LYS A 3 -16.07 -12.14 -14.90
N VAL A 4 -15.66 -10.97 -14.40
CA VAL A 4 -14.72 -10.84 -13.28
C VAL A 4 -15.35 -10.05 -12.15
N LEU A 5 -15.42 -10.65 -10.96
CA LEU A 5 -15.79 -9.97 -9.72
C LEU A 5 -14.54 -9.60 -8.93
N PHE A 6 -14.30 -8.31 -8.75
CA PHE A 6 -13.36 -7.83 -7.73
C PHE A 6 -14.12 -7.50 -6.45
N ALA A 7 -13.56 -7.89 -5.30
CA ALA A 7 -14.07 -7.47 -4.00
C ALA A 7 -12.97 -6.75 -3.22
N ILE A 8 -13.31 -5.59 -2.67
CA ILE A 8 -12.42 -4.79 -1.82
C ILE A 8 -13.14 -4.32 -0.57
N ASN A 9 -12.39 -4.03 0.49
CA ASN A 9 -12.99 -3.68 1.77
C ASN A 9 -13.61 -2.27 1.77
N THR A 10 -12.89 -1.27 1.25
CA THR A 10 -13.28 0.14 1.14
C THR A 10 -12.69 0.74 -0.14
N LEU A 11 -13.05 1.98 -0.46
CA LEU A 11 -12.39 2.79 -1.49
C LEU A 11 -11.77 4.06 -0.87
N ASN A 12 -11.21 3.92 0.31
CA ASN A 12 -10.50 4.98 1.01
C ASN A 12 -9.15 5.31 0.32
N ASN A 13 -8.41 6.27 0.87
CA ASN A 13 -7.13 6.78 0.35
C ASN A 13 -5.94 5.82 0.57
N GLY A 14 -6.15 4.51 0.43
CA GLY A 14 -5.10 3.49 0.61
C GLY A 14 -4.36 3.13 -0.69
N GLY A 15 -3.19 2.51 -0.51
CA GLY A 15 -2.37 2.06 -1.65
C GLY A 15 -3.02 0.91 -2.44
N ALA A 16 -3.67 -0.05 -1.76
CA ALA A 16 -4.35 -1.17 -2.40
C ALA A 16 -5.50 -0.69 -3.28
N GLU A 17 -6.29 0.28 -2.80
CA GLU A 17 -7.38 0.90 -3.53
C GLU A 17 -6.89 1.60 -4.80
N LYS A 18 -5.79 2.34 -4.71
CA LYS A 18 -5.14 3.00 -5.85
C LYS A 18 -4.64 2.00 -6.90
N VAL A 19 -4.07 0.88 -6.45
CA VAL A 19 -3.64 -0.21 -7.33
C VAL A 19 -4.82 -0.86 -8.03
N LEU A 20 -5.93 -1.12 -7.31
CA LEU A 20 -7.15 -1.66 -7.92
C LEU A 20 -7.69 -0.73 -9.00
N LEU A 21 -7.80 0.58 -8.73
CA LEU A 21 -8.25 1.55 -9.74
C LEU A 21 -7.35 1.56 -10.98
N THR A 22 -6.03 1.46 -10.79
CA THR A 22 -5.08 1.34 -11.89
C THR A 22 -5.35 0.09 -12.72
N LEU A 23 -5.59 -1.05 -12.07
CA LEU A 23 -5.92 -2.31 -12.72
C LEU A 23 -7.26 -2.24 -13.47
N LEU A 24 -8.29 -1.68 -12.83
CA LEU A 24 -9.61 -1.52 -13.46
C LEU A 24 -9.53 -0.67 -14.74
N ARG A 25 -8.70 0.39 -14.76
CA ARG A 25 -8.48 1.22 -15.97
C ARG A 25 -7.68 0.51 -17.06
N TYR A 26 -6.81 -0.44 -16.68
CA TYR A 26 -5.99 -1.21 -17.61
C TYR A 26 -6.76 -2.32 -18.31
N LEU A 27 -7.66 -3.00 -17.59
CA LEU A 27 -8.41 -4.14 -18.13
C LEU A 27 -9.34 -3.70 -19.26
N ASP A 28 -9.22 -4.34 -20.43
CA ASP A 28 -10.00 -4.02 -21.62
C ASP A 28 -11.49 -4.38 -21.44
N PRO A 29 -12.41 -3.41 -21.47
CA PRO A 29 -13.85 -3.67 -21.31
C PRO A 29 -14.47 -4.49 -22.46
N LYS A 30 -13.73 -4.70 -23.56
CA LYS A 30 -14.17 -5.61 -24.64
C LYS A 30 -13.87 -7.07 -24.31
N LYS A 31 -12.89 -7.32 -23.41
CA LYS A 31 -12.52 -8.68 -22.96
C LYS A 31 -13.21 -9.04 -21.65
N TYR A 32 -13.39 -8.08 -20.76
CA TYR A 32 -13.85 -8.30 -19.40
C TYR A 32 -15.15 -7.54 -19.09
N GLU A 33 -16.11 -8.25 -18.54
CA GLU A 33 -17.27 -7.68 -17.84
C GLU A 33 -16.90 -7.60 -16.35
N ILE A 34 -16.67 -6.38 -15.84
CA ILE A 34 -16.12 -6.18 -14.51
C ILE A 34 -17.21 -5.72 -13.55
N HIS A 35 -17.32 -6.43 -12.44
CA HIS A 35 -18.11 -6.05 -11.29
C HIS A 35 -17.18 -5.80 -10.09
N LEU A 36 -17.38 -4.68 -9.40
CA LEU A 36 -16.68 -4.32 -8.17
C LEU A 36 -17.62 -4.38 -6.98
N LEU A 37 -17.38 -5.31 -6.06
CA LEU A 37 -18.07 -5.43 -4.79
C LEU A 37 -17.26 -4.72 -3.70
N VAL A 38 -17.75 -3.62 -3.16
CA VAL A 38 -17.16 -2.90 -2.05
C VAL A 38 -17.83 -3.34 -0.76
N VAL A 39 -17.08 -3.90 0.20
CA VAL A 39 -17.71 -4.41 1.43
C VAL A 39 -18.33 -3.28 2.25
N PHE A 40 -17.59 -2.19 2.44
CA PHE A 40 -18.06 -0.97 3.10
C PHE A 40 -18.10 0.17 2.08
N GLY A 41 -19.27 0.72 1.79
CA GLY A 41 -19.53 1.71 0.76
C GLY A 41 -18.99 3.11 1.09
N GLU A 42 -17.77 3.19 1.59
CA GLU A 42 -17.09 4.43 1.98
C GLU A 42 -15.76 4.60 1.24
N GLY A 43 -15.39 5.85 0.99
CA GLY A 43 -14.10 6.20 0.39
C GLY A 43 -14.18 7.25 -0.69
N ILE A 44 -13.06 7.93 -0.92
CA ILE A 44 -12.92 9.04 -1.87
C ILE A 44 -12.76 8.59 -3.33
N TYR A 45 -12.50 7.30 -3.56
CA TYR A 45 -12.19 6.80 -4.89
C TYR A 45 -13.39 6.29 -5.69
N PHE A 46 -14.63 6.38 -5.17
CA PHE A 46 -15.82 5.98 -5.91
C PHE A 46 -15.98 6.75 -7.23
N GLU A 47 -15.70 8.05 -7.24
CA GLU A 47 -15.80 8.90 -8.44
C GLU A 47 -14.74 8.59 -9.50
N GLN A 48 -13.68 7.89 -9.12
CA GLN A 48 -12.57 7.54 -10.03
C GLN A 48 -12.74 6.16 -10.68
N ILE A 49 -13.81 5.43 -10.36
CA ILE A 49 -14.09 4.13 -10.96
C ILE A 49 -14.50 4.32 -12.42
N PRO A 50 -13.95 3.54 -13.38
CA PRO A 50 -14.37 3.61 -14.77
C PRO A 50 -15.87 3.32 -14.94
N GLN A 51 -16.55 4.05 -15.80
CA GLN A 51 -18.02 3.96 -16.00
C GLN A 51 -18.51 2.58 -16.45
N TYR A 52 -17.63 1.78 -17.10
CA TYR A 52 -17.96 0.41 -17.53
C TYR A 52 -17.90 -0.61 -16.40
N VAL A 53 -17.42 -0.25 -15.22
CA VAL A 53 -17.38 -1.13 -14.06
C VAL A 53 -18.69 -1.02 -13.30
N ARG A 54 -19.40 -2.15 -13.16
CA ARG A 54 -20.58 -2.21 -12.30
C ARG A 54 -20.14 -2.23 -10.84
N VAL A 55 -20.71 -1.37 -10.01
CA VAL A 55 -20.36 -1.27 -8.59
C VAL A 55 -21.54 -1.59 -7.70
N THR A 56 -21.31 -2.41 -6.68
CA THR A 56 -22.25 -2.63 -5.57
C THR A 56 -21.50 -2.56 -4.24
N HIS A 57 -22.23 -2.26 -3.15
CA HIS A 57 -21.66 -2.33 -1.80
C HIS A 57 -22.59 -3.11 -0.86
N ILE A 58 -22.01 -3.71 0.19
CA ILE A 58 -22.75 -4.54 1.14
C ILE A 58 -23.28 -3.69 2.30
N PHE A 59 -22.41 -2.90 2.92
CA PHE A 59 -22.74 -2.01 4.03
C PHE A 59 -22.46 -0.57 3.64
N PRO A 60 -23.21 0.42 4.15
CA PRO A 60 -22.95 1.83 3.85
C PRO A 60 -21.60 2.30 4.42
N CYS A 61 -21.21 1.80 5.60
CA CYS A 61 -19.92 2.11 6.23
C CYS A 61 -19.46 0.96 7.15
N LYS A 62 -18.20 1.05 7.60
CA LYS A 62 -17.66 0.10 8.57
C LYS A 62 -18.22 0.39 9.97
N SER A 63 -18.78 -0.66 10.60
CA SER A 63 -19.30 -0.61 11.97
C SER A 63 -18.98 -1.91 12.74
N LYS A 64 -19.24 -1.92 14.03
CA LYS A 64 -19.15 -3.13 14.86
C LYS A 64 -20.19 -4.17 14.44
N GLU A 65 -21.40 -3.71 14.11
CA GLU A 65 -22.52 -4.51 13.65
C GLU A 65 -22.21 -5.17 12.30
N ALA A 66 -21.73 -4.40 11.33
CA ALA A 66 -21.30 -4.92 10.03
C ALA A 66 -20.13 -5.94 10.18
N THR A 67 -19.18 -5.68 11.08
CA THR A 67 -18.09 -6.62 11.38
C THR A 67 -18.61 -7.92 11.97
N LYS A 68 -19.60 -7.85 12.89
CA LYS A 68 -20.27 -9.02 13.49
C LYS A 68 -21.06 -9.79 12.42
N GLU A 69 -21.81 -9.09 11.56
CA GLU A 69 -22.62 -9.72 10.50
C GLU A 69 -21.73 -10.50 9.52
N ILE A 70 -20.59 -9.93 9.11
CA ILE A 70 -19.61 -10.63 8.27
C ILE A 70 -19.06 -11.87 8.99
N ARG A 71 -18.72 -11.75 10.28
CA ARG A 71 -18.18 -12.87 11.04
C ARG A 71 -19.18 -14.02 11.17
N GLU A 72 -20.45 -13.72 11.43
CA GLU A 72 -21.47 -14.75 11.69
C GLU A 72 -22.15 -15.27 10.42
N HIS A 73 -22.31 -14.42 9.39
CA HIS A 73 -23.23 -14.68 8.27
C HIS A 73 -22.61 -14.42 6.88
N ALA A 74 -21.30 -14.63 6.71
CA ALA A 74 -20.61 -14.37 5.43
C ALA A 74 -21.25 -15.11 4.24
N ALA A 75 -21.69 -16.37 4.40
CA ALA A 75 -22.34 -17.13 3.35
C ALA A 75 -23.67 -16.50 2.90
N LYS A 76 -24.49 -16.04 3.85
CA LYS A 76 -25.74 -15.31 3.55
C LYS A 76 -25.47 -14.00 2.82
N LEU A 77 -24.42 -13.25 3.22
CA LEU A 77 -24.01 -12.02 2.53
C LEU A 77 -23.55 -12.35 1.11
N TYR A 78 -22.76 -13.41 0.93
CA TYR A 78 -22.36 -13.87 -0.40
C TYR A 78 -23.60 -14.14 -1.28
N GLU A 79 -24.55 -14.98 -0.84
CA GLU A 79 -25.77 -15.31 -1.57
C GLU A 79 -26.65 -14.09 -1.87
N GLN A 80 -26.68 -13.12 -0.97
CA GLN A 80 -27.49 -11.90 -1.12
C GLN A 80 -26.90 -10.92 -2.14
N TYR A 81 -25.59 -10.76 -2.22
CA TYR A 81 -24.93 -9.72 -3.02
C TYR A 81 -24.21 -10.25 -4.26
N VAL A 82 -23.88 -11.54 -4.32
CA VAL A 82 -23.24 -12.20 -5.47
C VAL A 82 -24.26 -13.14 -6.11
N LYS A 83 -25.13 -12.59 -6.98
CA LYS A 83 -26.27 -13.31 -7.58
C LYS A 83 -26.00 -13.90 -8.95
N GLU A 84 -24.86 -13.57 -9.54
CA GLU A 84 -24.46 -14.02 -10.87
C GLU A 84 -23.28 -14.96 -10.76
N SER A 85 -23.12 -15.83 -11.76
CA SER A 85 -21.89 -16.62 -11.92
C SER A 85 -20.78 -15.77 -12.52
N TYR A 86 -19.55 -15.96 -12.05
CA TYR A 86 -18.35 -15.30 -12.52
C TYR A 86 -17.31 -16.34 -12.94
N ASP A 87 -16.58 -16.06 -14.01
CA ASP A 87 -15.44 -16.89 -14.41
C ASP A 87 -14.29 -16.76 -13.42
N VAL A 88 -14.14 -15.56 -12.82
CA VAL A 88 -13.08 -15.23 -11.87
C VAL A 88 -13.58 -14.33 -10.75
N MET A 89 -13.22 -14.64 -9.52
CA MET A 89 -13.43 -13.79 -8.35
C MET A 89 -12.08 -13.45 -7.71
N VAL A 90 -11.88 -12.18 -7.44
CA VAL A 90 -10.65 -11.66 -6.82
C VAL A 90 -10.99 -10.92 -5.53
N ALA A 91 -10.67 -11.50 -4.39
CA ALA A 91 -10.65 -10.77 -3.12
C ALA A 91 -9.39 -9.91 -3.06
N PHE A 92 -9.51 -8.64 -3.48
CA PHE A 92 -8.35 -7.74 -3.72
C PHE A 92 -7.78 -7.13 -2.44
N LEU A 93 -8.24 -7.55 -1.27
CA LEU A 93 -7.67 -7.17 0.02
C LEU A 93 -8.07 -8.23 1.05
N GLU A 94 -7.15 -8.54 1.98
CA GLU A 94 -7.41 -9.47 3.07
C GLU A 94 -8.51 -8.99 4.03
N GLY A 95 -9.17 -9.92 4.69
CA GLY A 95 -10.19 -9.66 5.71
C GLY A 95 -11.61 -9.89 5.21
N PRO A 96 -12.53 -8.90 5.25
CA PRO A 96 -13.95 -9.16 4.96
C PRO A 96 -14.19 -9.61 3.51
N SER A 97 -13.49 -9.05 2.53
CA SER A 97 -13.61 -9.48 1.12
C SER A 97 -13.15 -10.92 0.92
N THR A 98 -12.03 -11.34 1.55
CA THR A 98 -11.59 -12.74 1.49
C THR A 98 -12.59 -13.67 2.18
N LYS A 99 -13.11 -13.30 3.34
CA LYS A 99 -14.10 -14.13 4.02
C LYS A 99 -15.39 -14.33 3.21
N ILE A 100 -15.92 -13.25 2.63
CA ILE A 100 -17.18 -13.33 1.87
C ILE A 100 -17.00 -14.16 0.58
N LEU A 101 -15.93 -13.89 -0.19
CA LEU A 101 -15.72 -14.63 -1.44
C LEU A 101 -15.27 -16.08 -1.24
N SER A 102 -14.71 -16.44 -0.07
CA SER A 102 -14.41 -17.84 0.26
C SER A 102 -15.68 -18.72 0.32
N CYS A 103 -16.86 -18.13 0.47
CA CYS A 103 -18.14 -18.84 0.50
C CYS A 103 -18.65 -19.27 -0.89
N CYS A 104 -17.98 -18.88 -1.97
CA CYS A 104 -18.31 -19.34 -3.31
C CYS A 104 -18.03 -20.84 -3.46
N ASN A 105 -19.06 -21.62 -3.81
CA ASN A 105 -18.98 -23.06 -4.04
C ASN A 105 -19.09 -23.44 -5.54
N ASP A 106 -19.07 -22.46 -6.45
CA ASP A 106 -19.11 -22.74 -7.89
C ASP A 106 -17.74 -23.30 -8.34
N PRO A 107 -17.67 -24.58 -8.78
CA PRO A 107 -16.43 -25.22 -9.18
C PRO A 107 -15.87 -24.67 -10.50
N MET A 108 -16.68 -23.93 -11.27
CA MET A 108 -16.25 -23.31 -12.52
C MET A 108 -15.64 -21.93 -12.30
N CYS A 109 -15.87 -21.33 -11.14
CA CYS A 109 -15.33 -20.02 -10.78
C CYS A 109 -13.92 -20.14 -10.18
N ARG A 110 -12.94 -19.50 -10.79
CA ARG A 110 -11.59 -19.38 -10.21
C ARG A 110 -11.55 -18.28 -9.14
N LYS A 111 -11.00 -18.59 -7.98
CA LYS A 111 -10.93 -17.65 -6.84
C LYS A 111 -9.50 -17.28 -6.50
N TYR A 112 -9.23 -15.99 -6.42
CA TYR A 112 -7.92 -15.46 -6.04
C TYR A 112 -8.02 -14.55 -4.82
N ALA A 113 -7.16 -14.78 -3.80
CA ALA A 113 -7.01 -13.89 -2.66
C ALA A 113 -5.75 -13.05 -2.83
N TRP A 114 -5.86 -11.71 -2.72
CA TRP A 114 -4.75 -10.79 -2.90
C TRP A 114 -4.35 -10.17 -1.57
N MET A 115 -3.11 -10.38 -1.16
CA MET A 115 -2.59 -10.03 0.16
C MET A 115 -1.68 -8.79 0.07
N HIS A 116 -2.05 -7.73 0.77
CA HIS A 116 -1.36 -6.44 0.75
C HIS A 116 -0.63 -6.12 2.06
N THR A 117 -0.91 -6.83 3.18
CA THR A 117 -0.32 -6.52 4.49
C THR A 117 0.33 -7.73 5.14
N ASN A 118 1.31 -7.48 6.01
CA ASN A 118 1.92 -8.52 6.81
C ASN A 118 1.06 -8.82 8.05
N LEU A 119 0.20 -9.84 7.96
CA LEU A 119 -0.71 -10.26 9.02
C LEU A 119 0.02 -10.84 10.23
N LYS A 120 1.20 -11.44 10.05
CA LYS A 120 2.00 -11.99 11.16
C LYS A 120 2.43 -10.89 12.14
N LYS A 121 2.74 -9.68 11.63
CA LYS A 121 3.06 -8.53 12.50
C LYS A 121 1.83 -7.93 13.17
N ARG A 122 0.69 -7.94 12.49
CA ARG A 122 -0.57 -7.42 13.03
C ARG A 122 -1.75 -8.13 12.40
N HIS A 123 -2.35 -9.05 13.13
CA HIS A 123 -3.47 -9.88 12.71
C HIS A 123 -4.80 -9.10 12.73
N ARG A 124 -4.97 -8.17 11.79
CA ARG A 124 -6.17 -7.30 11.71
C ARG A 124 -7.42 -8.02 11.23
N THR A 125 -7.25 -9.14 10.55
CA THR A 125 -8.33 -9.91 9.91
C THR A 125 -9.08 -10.78 10.90
N ALA A 126 -8.48 -11.14 12.05
CA ALA A 126 -9.06 -12.01 13.06
C ALA A 126 -10.47 -11.60 13.51
N VAL A 127 -10.79 -10.31 13.53
CA VAL A 127 -12.12 -9.81 13.96
C VAL A 127 -13.26 -10.24 13.04
N PHE A 128 -12.96 -10.65 11.80
CA PHE A 128 -13.94 -11.11 10.82
C PHE A 128 -14.16 -12.62 10.83
N TYR A 129 -13.39 -13.37 11.61
CA TYR A 129 -13.48 -14.83 11.70
C TYR A 129 -13.86 -15.26 13.13
N LYS A 130 -14.49 -16.41 13.28
CA LYS A 130 -14.88 -16.99 14.57
C LYS A 130 -13.68 -17.62 15.28
N SER A 131 -12.74 -18.16 14.49
CA SER A 131 -11.50 -18.74 14.98
C SER A 131 -10.37 -18.60 13.94
N PHE A 132 -9.16 -18.91 14.34
CA PHE A 132 -7.99 -18.95 13.47
C PHE A 132 -8.11 -20.07 12.41
N GLU A 133 -8.64 -21.21 12.79
CA GLU A 133 -8.91 -22.35 11.90
C GLU A 133 -9.92 -21.99 10.81
N GLU A 134 -10.96 -21.21 11.15
CA GLU A 134 -11.92 -20.70 10.16
C GLU A 134 -11.23 -19.76 9.16
N GLU A 135 -10.29 -18.95 9.60
CA GLU A 135 -9.53 -18.07 8.69
C GLU A 135 -8.62 -18.89 7.77
N ILE A 136 -7.91 -19.90 8.28
CA ILE A 136 -7.13 -20.85 7.48
C ILE A 136 -8.03 -21.54 6.45
N TYR A 137 -9.18 -22.04 6.89
CA TYR A 137 -10.17 -22.68 6.00
C TYR A 137 -10.64 -21.74 4.90
N ALA A 138 -10.90 -20.47 5.23
CA ALA A 138 -11.31 -19.50 4.23
C ALA A 138 -10.22 -19.28 3.15
N TYR A 139 -8.94 -19.18 3.55
CA TYR A 139 -7.85 -19.08 2.58
C TYR A 139 -7.65 -20.35 1.75
N SER A 140 -7.92 -21.54 2.30
CA SER A 140 -7.83 -22.81 1.55
C SER A 140 -8.90 -22.96 0.46
N GLN A 141 -9.92 -22.11 0.47
CA GLN A 141 -10.98 -22.10 -0.57
C GLN A 141 -10.55 -21.36 -1.86
N TYR A 142 -9.37 -20.75 -1.90
CA TYR A 142 -8.86 -20.03 -3.04
C TYR A 142 -7.94 -20.91 -3.89
N ASP A 143 -8.09 -20.84 -5.21
CA ASP A 143 -7.23 -21.56 -6.16
C ASP A 143 -5.79 -21.04 -6.12
N LYS A 144 -5.64 -19.73 -5.80
CA LYS A 144 -4.32 -19.11 -5.65
C LYS A 144 -4.36 -17.92 -4.70
N ILE A 145 -3.32 -17.79 -3.87
CA ILE A 145 -3.08 -16.59 -3.07
C ILE A 145 -1.99 -15.79 -3.75
N VAL A 146 -2.26 -14.49 -3.98
CA VAL A 146 -1.34 -13.56 -4.63
C VAL A 146 -0.83 -12.56 -3.61
N PHE A 147 0.47 -12.35 -3.56
CA PHE A 147 1.15 -11.48 -2.61
C PHE A 147 1.81 -10.30 -3.31
N VAL A 148 1.73 -9.11 -2.72
CA VAL A 148 2.39 -7.92 -3.27
C VAL A 148 3.89 -7.86 -2.99
N SER A 149 4.42 -8.80 -2.20
CA SER A 149 5.86 -8.97 -1.95
C SER A 149 6.18 -10.38 -1.49
N GLU A 150 7.41 -10.83 -1.71
CA GLU A 150 7.91 -12.10 -1.22
C GLU A 150 7.93 -12.15 0.31
N ALA A 151 8.27 -11.03 0.94
CA ALA A 151 8.28 -10.91 2.39
C ALA A 151 6.90 -11.18 3.02
N ILE A 152 5.79 -10.74 2.38
CA ILE A 152 4.43 -11.06 2.85
C ILE A 152 4.13 -12.54 2.61
N ARG A 153 4.52 -13.11 1.46
CA ARG A 153 4.30 -14.52 1.16
C ARG A 153 4.93 -15.43 2.22
N VAL A 154 6.20 -15.16 2.57
CA VAL A 154 6.91 -15.90 3.62
C VAL A 154 6.21 -15.76 4.98
N ALA A 155 5.91 -14.51 5.39
CA ALA A 155 5.26 -14.25 6.67
C ALA A 155 3.85 -14.89 6.76
N PHE A 156 3.13 -14.95 5.65
CA PHE A 156 1.83 -15.59 5.56
C PHE A 156 1.96 -17.13 5.72
N GLY A 157 2.90 -17.75 5.01
CA GLY A 157 3.16 -19.20 5.15
C GLY A 157 3.59 -19.61 6.56
N GLU A 158 4.41 -18.77 7.22
CA GLU A 158 4.80 -18.98 8.63
C GLU A 158 3.64 -18.84 9.62
N MET A 159 2.60 -18.07 9.28
CA MET A 159 1.45 -17.82 10.15
C MET A 159 0.31 -18.80 9.90
N PHE A 160 -0.05 -19.04 8.64
CA PHE A 160 -1.26 -19.77 8.23
C PHE A 160 -0.99 -21.18 7.70
N GLY A 161 0.27 -21.54 7.48
CA GLY A 161 0.70 -22.83 6.94
C GLY A 161 1.40 -22.70 5.58
N ILE A 162 2.48 -23.45 5.41
CA ILE A 162 3.30 -23.40 4.19
C ILE A 162 2.55 -23.98 2.97
N GLU A 163 1.61 -24.87 3.18
CA GLU A 163 0.78 -25.49 2.16
C GLU A 163 -0.07 -24.45 1.39
N LEU A 164 -0.55 -23.41 2.07
CA LEU A 164 -1.34 -22.34 1.46
C LEU A 164 -0.51 -21.46 0.49
N VAL A 165 0.80 -21.49 0.58
CA VAL A 165 1.69 -20.69 -0.26
C VAL A 165 2.46 -21.50 -1.30
N GLN A 166 2.24 -22.80 -1.40
CA GLN A 166 2.90 -23.66 -2.39
C GLN A 166 2.57 -23.27 -3.84
N ASN A 167 1.31 -22.90 -4.10
CA ASN A 167 0.84 -22.42 -5.41
C ASN A 167 0.60 -20.90 -5.42
N ALA A 168 1.30 -20.16 -4.58
CA ALA A 168 1.15 -18.71 -4.51
C ALA A 168 1.88 -17.99 -5.65
N ALA A 169 1.43 -16.78 -5.96
CA ALA A 169 2.13 -15.88 -6.88
C ALA A 169 2.57 -14.62 -6.14
N VAL A 170 3.73 -14.09 -6.47
CA VAL A 170 4.14 -12.75 -6.05
C VAL A 170 3.94 -11.79 -7.22
N CYS A 171 3.18 -10.73 -6.99
CA CYS A 171 2.82 -9.75 -8.00
C CYS A 171 2.97 -8.34 -7.43
N TYR A 172 4.10 -7.70 -7.71
CA TYR A 172 4.37 -6.34 -7.24
C TYR A 172 3.36 -5.33 -7.79
N ASN A 173 3.02 -4.34 -7.00
CA ASN A 173 2.08 -3.30 -7.40
C ASN A 173 2.57 -2.54 -8.64
N PRO A 174 1.74 -2.38 -9.68
CA PRO A 174 2.09 -1.60 -10.86
C PRO A 174 2.04 -0.10 -10.54
N LEU A 175 3.04 0.65 -11.03
CA LEU A 175 3.13 2.10 -10.90
C LEU A 175 3.46 2.72 -12.26
N GLU A 176 2.58 3.58 -12.73
CA GLU A 176 2.74 4.23 -14.04
C GLU A 176 3.72 5.42 -13.96
N ALA A 177 5.00 5.15 -14.22
CA ALA A 177 6.07 6.12 -14.10
C ALA A 177 5.84 7.41 -14.94
N LYS A 178 5.26 7.29 -16.12
CA LYS A 178 4.95 8.45 -16.99
C LYS A 178 3.93 9.38 -16.32
N THR A 179 2.86 8.82 -15.77
CA THR A 179 1.82 9.59 -15.07
C THR A 179 2.38 10.21 -13.79
N ILE A 180 3.16 9.47 -12.99
CA ILE A 180 3.81 9.98 -11.77
C ILE A 180 4.69 11.19 -12.11
N ARG A 181 5.56 11.08 -13.11
CA ARG A 181 6.44 12.18 -13.53
C ARG A 181 5.65 13.40 -14.02
N ARG A 182 4.60 13.18 -14.83
CA ARG A 182 3.73 14.28 -15.29
C ARG A 182 3.02 14.98 -14.14
N MET A 183 2.45 14.22 -13.20
CA MET A 183 1.75 14.78 -12.05
C MET A 183 2.70 15.49 -11.07
N ALA A 184 3.97 15.11 -11.03
CA ALA A 184 4.98 15.78 -10.21
C ALA A 184 5.31 17.21 -10.70
N GLU A 185 4.94 17.57 -11.93
CA GLU A 185 5.08 18.92 -12.48
C GLU A 185 3.82 19.80 -12.32
N ALA A 186 2.76 19.29 -11.69
CA ALA A 186 1.45 19.96 -11.66
C ALA A 186 1.48 21.30 -10.93
N TYR A 187 2.32 21.44 -9.91
CA TYR A 187 2.51 22.68 -9.14
C TYR A 187 3.90 22.71 -8.50
N LYS A 188 4.36 23.92 -8.15
CA LYS A 188 5.64 24.11 -7.45
C LYS A 188 5.45 24.03 -5.93
N VAL A 189 6.38 23.40 -5.26
CA VAL A 189 6.50 23.39 -3.80
C VAL A 189 7.73 24.22 -3.44
N ALA A 190 7.64 25.02 -2.38
CA ALA A 190 8.78 25.80 -1.88
C ALA A 190 9.95 24.87 -1.50
N HIS A 191 11.15 25.29 -1.87
CA HIS A 191 12.38 24.55 -1.65
C HIS A 191 13.53 25.54 -1.39
N ASP A 192 13.56 26.08 -0.18
CA ASP A 192 14.54 27.12 0.21
C ASP A 192 15.67 26.53 1.06
N LYS A 193 15.47 25.33 1.61
CA LYS A 193 16.39 24.64 2.52
C LYS A 193 16.45 23.17 2.17
N PHE A 194 17.39 22.43 2.76
CA PHE A 194 17.40 20.98 2.66
C PHE A 194 16.03 20.41 3.05
N THR A 195 15.35 19.81 2.10
CA THR A 195 13.95 19.39 2.26
C THR A 195 13.83 17.89 2.34
N ILE A 196 13.26 17.41 3.44
CA ILE A 196 12.92 16.01 3.67
C ILE A 196 11.41 15.84 3.41
N CYS A 197 11.03 14.80 2.69
CA CYS A 197 9.63 14.46 2.45
C CYS A 197 9.31 13.05 2.98
N ALA A 198 8.17 12.92 3.64
CA ALA A 198 7.58 11.64 4.01
C ALA A 198 6.10 11.62 3.62
N VAL A 199 5.65 10.52 2.98
CA VAL A 199 4.28 10.42 2.46
C VAL A 199 3.61 9.15 2.96
N GLY A 200 2.38 9.27 3.46
CA GLY A 200 1.58 8.12 3.85
C GLY A 200 0.45 8.45 4.80
N ARG A 201 -0.38 7.47 5.11
CA ARG A 201 -1.44 7.64 6.12
C ARG A 201 -0.83 7.89 7.50
N VAL A 202 -1.31 8.88 8.24
CA VAL A 202 -0.84 9.18 9.60
C VAL A 202 -1.44 8.16 10.59
N ILE A 203 -0.78 7.00 10.63
CA ILE A 203 -1.16 5.84 11.46
C ILE A 203 0.10 5.25 12.14
N PRO A 204 -0.02 4.49 13.24
CA PRO A 204 1.14 3.96 13.98
C PRO A 204 2.16 3.24 13.12
N GLU A 205 1.69 2.48 12.13
CA GLU A 205 2.56 1.68 11.26
C GLU A 205 3.52 2.51 10.40
N LYS A 206 3.19 3.78 10.14
CA LYS A 206 4.04 4.69 9.35
C LYS A 206 5.14 5.36 10.18
N GLY A 207 5.01 5.36 11.51
CA GLY A 207 6.05 5.82 12.42
C GLY A 207 6.36 7.32 12.32
N PHE A 208 5.37 8.17 11.97
CA PHE A 208 5.59 9.61 11.85
C PHE A 208 5.90 10.27 13.20
N LEU A 209 5.30 9.82 14.30
CA LEU A 209 5.69 10.28 15.65
C LEU A 209 7.18 10.02 15.94
N ARG A 210 7.72 8.89 15.44
CA ARG A 210 9.16 8.61 15.53
C ARG A 210 9.98 9.57 14.67
N LEU A 211 9.47 9.92 13.48
CA LEU A 211 10.14 10.85 12.58
C LEU A 211 10.16 12.27 13.17
N THR A 212 9.08 12.72 13.80
CA THR A 212 9.03 13.98 14.57
C THR A 212 10.04 14.00 15.71
N SER A 213 10.19 12.89 16.46
CA SER A 213 11.24 12.79 17.49
C SER A 213 12.66 12.82 16.88
N ILE A 214 12.87 12.39 15.65
CA ILE A 214 14.13 12.56 14.93
C ILE A 214 14.30 14.01 14.51
N CYS A 215 13.24 14.68 14.03
CA CYS A 215 13.23 16.09 13.68
C CYS A 215 13.68 16.96 14.87
N GLU A 216 13.15 16.71 16.08
CA GLU A 216 13.55 17.36 17.31
C GLU A 216 15.07 17.26 17.56
N HIS A 217 15.63 16.06 17.51
CA HIS A 217 17.08 15.86 17.68
C HIS A 217 17.91 16.58 16.62
N MET A 218 17.44 16.61 15.38
CA MET A 218 18.12 17.35 14.31
C MET A 218 18.11 18.87 14.54
N VAL A 219 17.03 19.40 15.13
CA VAL A 219 16.93 20.82 15.54
C VAL A 219 17.88 21.11 16.71
N GLU A 220 17.96 20.23 17.70
CA GLU A 220 18.93 20.32 18.82
C GLU A 220 20.37 20.32 18.33
N ASP A 221 20.69 19.56 17.26
CA ASP A 221 21.99 19.56 16.59
C ASP A 221 22.26 20.82 15.75
N GLY A 222 21.31 21.77 15.69
CA GLY A 222 21.45 23.03 14.94
C GLY A 222 21.34 22.88 13.42
N ARG A 223 20.69 21.81 12.93
CA ARG A 223 20.50 21.57 11.50
C ARG A 223 19.44 22.52 10.92
N ASP A 224 19.71 23.03 9.71
CA ASP A 224 18.75 23.86 8.97
C ASP A 224 18.11 23.03 7.83
N PHE A 225 16.84 22.67 8.00
CA PHE A 225 16.09 21.82 7.09
C PHE A 225 14.58 22.09 7.16
N THR A 226 13.85 21.48 6.25
CA THR A 226 12.38 21.38 6.28
C THR A 226 11.97 19.92 6.18
N LEU A 227 11.05 19.46 7.01
CA LEU A 227 10.40 18.15 6.94
C LEU A 227 8.94 18.34 6.53
N ASN A 228 8.56 17.85 5.35
CA ASN A 228 7.17 17.82 4.90
C ASN A 228 6.58 16.43 5.12
N ILE A 229 5.58 16.32 5.99
CA ILE A 229 4.78 15.10 6.17
C ILE A 229 3.47 15.26 5.40
N VAL A 230 3.30 14.47 4.33
CA VAL A 230 2.16 14.52 3.43
C VAL A 230 1.24 13.34 3.70
N GLY A 231 0.06 13.61 4.20
CA GLY A 231 -0.95 12.61 4.49
C GLY A 231 -1.84 12.99 5.67
N ASP A 232 -2.83 12.14 5.91
CA ASP A 232 -3.79 12.29 6.99
C ASP A 232 -4.10 10.91 7.60
N GLY A 233 -4.67 10.88 8.78
CA GLY A 233 -5.05 9.64 9.45
C GLY A 233 -5.29 9.82 10.94
N LYS A 234 -5.62 8.72 11.60
CA LYS A 234 -6.10 8.73 12.99
C LYS A 234 -5.08 9.21 14.04
N GLU A 235 -3.80 9.33 13.71
CA GLU A 235 -2.77 9.92 14.58
C GLU A 235 -2.42 11.36 14.17
N TYR A 236 -3.16 11.98 13.24
CA TYR A 236 -2.84 13.33 12.75
C TYR A 236 -2.89 14.37 13.85
N ASP A 237 -3.95 14.38 14.66
CA ASP A 237 -4.09 15.33 15.78
C ASP A 237 -2.97 15.14 16.81
N ARG A 238 -2.66 13.89 17.16
CA ARG A 238 -1.55 13.57 18.07
C ARG A 238 -0.19 14.01 17.51
N LEU A 239 0.03 13.84 16.20
CA LEU A 239 1.24 14.30 15.53
C LEU A 239 1.33 15.81 15.58
N LYS A 240 0.23 16.52 15.33
CA LYS A 240 0.12 17.98 15.42
C LYS A 240 0.43 18.49 16.84
N GLU A 241 -0.19 17.89 17.87
CA GLU A 241 0.11 18.19 19.26
C GLU A 241 1.60 18.00 19.60
N MET A 242 2.24 16.96 19.05
CA MET A 242 3.66 16.73 19.26
C MET A 242 4.52 17.82 18.59
N VAL A 243 4.24 18.21 17.35
CA VAL A 243 4.93 19.30 16.66
C VAL A 243 4.82 20.62 17.44
N GLU A 244 3.61 20.97 17.89
CA GLU A 244 3.34 22.20 18.65
C GLU A 244 4.01 22.19 20.04
N SER A 245 3.92 21.08 20.79
CA SER A 245 4.49 20.98 22.14
C SER A 245 6.02 20.97 22.18
N HIS A 246 6.67 20.54 21.09
CA HIS A 246 8.13 20.54 20.91
C HIS A 246 8.62 21.77 20.12
N HIS A 247 7.73 22.72 19.75
CA HIS A 247 8.04 23.95 19.02
C HIS A 247 8.76 23.71 17.67
N LEU A 248 8.29 22.69 16.92
CA LEU A 248 8.90 22.25 15.67
C LEU A 248 8.29 22.85 14.40
N GLU A 249 7.28 23.74 14.51
CA GLU A 249 6.47 24.28 13.40
C GLU A 249 7.31 24.99 12.32
N LYS A 250 8.50 25.48 12.70
CA LYS A 250 9.44 26.09 11.77
C LYS A 250 10.13 25.08 10.86
N TRP A 251 10.27 23.84 11.29
CA TRP A 251 11.02 22.79 10.60
C TRP A 251 10.12 21.67 10.05
N GLU A 252 9.02 21.34 10.75
CA GLU A 252 8.14 20.25 10.38
C GLU A 252 6.76 20.76 9.99
N HIS A 253 6.39 20.48 8.73
CA HIS A 253 5.13 20.93 8.14
C HIS A 253 4.22 19.73 7.92
N LEU A 254 3.06 19.73 8.58
CA LEU A 254 2.00 18.74 8.38
C LEU A 254 1.11 19.22 7.22
N ILE A 255 1.33 18.68 6.03
CA ILE A 255 0.67 19.13 4.79
C ILE A 255 -0.78 18.65 4.69
N GLY A 256 -1.14 17.62 5.46
CA GLY A 256 -2.44 16.98 5.32
C GLY A 256 -2.51 16.06 4.10
N PHE A 257 -3.71 15.54 3.84
CA PHE A 257 -3.95 14.69 2.68
C PHE A 257 -3.82 15.48 1.37
N GLN A 258 -3.05 14.94 0.44
CA GLN A 258 -2.92 15.45 -0.91
C GLN A 258 -3.30 14.36 -1.91
N GLU A 259 -4.24 14.66 -2.81
CA GLU A 259 -4.59 13.76 -3.90
C GLU A 259 -3.39 13.52 -4.84
N ASN A 260 -2.58 14.56 -5.04
CA ASN A 260 -1.33 14.51 -5.79
C ASN A 260 -0.14 14.88 -4.90
N PRO A 261 0.52 13.90 -4.24
CA PRO A 261 1.68 14.16 -3.38
C PRO A 261 3.00 14.31 -4.15
N TYR A 262 3.01 14.00 -5.45
CA TYR A 262 4.25 13.90 -6.23
C TYR A 262 5.08 15.19 -6.33
N PRO A 263 4.49 16.40 -6.39
CA PRO A 263 5.29 17.63 -6.34
C PRO A 263 6.08 17.78 -5.03
N TYR A 264 5.52 17.35 -3.89
CA TYR A 264 6.26 17.34 -2.61
C TYR A 264 7.41 16.33 -2.63
N ILE A 265 7.19 15.14 -3.18
CA ILE A 265 8.24 14.13 -3.31
C ILE A 265 9.35 14.65 -4.23
N LYS A 266 8.97 15.13 -5.45
CA LYS A 266 9.93 15.55 -6.46
C LYS A 266 10.82 16.70 -6.03
N ASN A 267 10.29 17.65 -5.25
CA ASN A 267 11.02 18.83 -4.78
C ASN A 267 11.77 18.58 -3.45
N ALA A 268 11.80 17.35 -2.94
CA ALA A 268 12.58 16.99 -1.77
C ALA A 268 14.02 16.57 -2.17
N ASP A 269 14.98 16.92 -1.32
CA ASP A 269 16.36 16.43 -1.41
C ASP A 269 16.46 14.99 -0.93
N LEU A 270 15.57 14.60 0.01
CA LEU A 270 15.55 13.29 0.62
C LEU A 270 14.11 12.84 0.88
N PHE A 271 13.78 11.64 0.46
CA PHE A 271 12.55 10.93 0.87
C PHE A 271 12.87 9.99 2.03
N VAL A 272 12.12 10.10 3.12
CA VAL A 272 12.31 9.26 4.32
C VAL A 272 11.08 8.38 4.55
N CYS A 273 11.30 7.08 4.68
CA CYS A 273 10.30 6.13 5.15
C CYS A 273 10.65 5.66 6.56
N SER A 274 9.88 6.13 7.54
CA SER A 274 10.03 5.78 8.96
C SER A 274 9.15 4.62 9.42
N SER A 275 8.60 3.83 8.50
CA SER A 275 7.57 2.83 8.79
C SER A 275 8.04 1.74 9.73
N LEU A 276 7.13 1.31 10.60
CA LEU A 276 7.31 0.15 11.50
C LEU A 276 6.90 -1.17 10.82
N ASN A 277 5.96 -1.08 9.88
CA ASN A 277 5.45 -2.22 9.12
C ASN A 277 4.90 -1.80 7.77
N GLU A 278 5.29 -2.52 6.72
CA GLU A 278 4.81 -2.35 5.34
C GLU A 278 4.52 -3.70 4.70
N GLY A 279 3.65 -3.67 3.70
CA GLY A 279 3.49 -4.79 2.77
C GLY A 279 4.35 -4.59 1.52
N TYR A 280 4.10 -3.48 0.85
CA TYR A 280 4.87 -2.92 -0.26
C TYR A 280 4.60 -1.41 -0.26
N ASN A 281 5.62 -0.59 -0.04
CA ASN A 281 5.44 0.85 0.12
C ASN A 281 5.44 1.56 -1.24
N LEU A 282 4.26 2.00 -1.71
CA LEU A 282 4.13 2.70 -2.99
C LEU A 282 4.90 4.02 -3.01
N ALA A 283 4.87 4.79 -1.91
CA ALA A 283 5.52 6.10 -1.86
C ALA A 283 7.05 6.01 -2.01
N ILE A 284 7.68 4.93 -1.51
CA ILE A 284 9.10 4.64 -1.78
C ILE A 284 9.32 4.42 -3.28
N SER A 285 8.50 3.58 -3.92
CA SER A 285 8.63 3.34 -5.35
C SER A 285 8.35 4.60 -6.17
N GLU A 286 7.40 5.44 -5.74
CA GLU A 286 7.10 6.74 -6.33
C GLU A 286 8.31 7.70 -6.21
N ALA A 287 8.97 7.76 -5.04
CA ALA A 287 10.18 8.54 -4.84
C ALA A 287 11.34 8.07 -5.74
N VAL A 288 11.56 6.76 -5.84
CA VAL A 288 12.55 6.16 -6.76
C VAL A 288 12.23 6.52 -8.22
N ILE A 289 10.96 6.41 -8.66
CA ILE A 289 10.52 6.80 -10.01
C ILE A 289 10.84 8.27 -10.31
N LEU A 290 10.74 9.13 -9.31
CA LEU A 290 11.04 10.56 -9.41
C LEU A 290 12.55 10.87 -9.27
N GLY A 291 13.40 9.86 -9.02
CA GLY A 291 14.85 10.01 -8.87
C GLY A 291 15.27 10.69 -7.56
N VAL A 292 14.40 10.72 -6.57
CA VAL A 292 14.66 11.33 -5.26
C VAL A 292 15.41 10.33 -4.37
N PRO A 293 16.52 10.74 -3.70
CA PRO A 293 17.21 9.92 -2.71
C PRO A 293 16.27 9.33 -1.66
N VAL A 294 16.42 8.05 -1.33
CA VAL A 294 15.55 7.37 -0.36
C VAL A 294 16.36 6.78 0.78
N ILE A 295 15.95 7.09 2.02
CA ILE A 295 16.35 6.38 3.24
C ILE A 295 15.09 5.72 3.84
N SER A 296 15.18 4.44 4.17
CA SER A 296 14.06 3.69 4.75
C SER A 296 14.51 2.78 5.87
N THR A 297 13.65 2.63 6.89
CA THR A 297 13.79 1.55 7.88
C THR A 297 13.50 0.18 7.24
N ASP A 298 14.23 -0.85 7.69
CA ASP A 298 14.02 -2.24 7.24
C ASP A 298 12.71 -2.80 7.83
N CYS A 299 11.69 -2.90 7.02
CA CYS A 299 10.45 -3.60 7.32
C CYS A 299 9.98 -4.40 6.09
N SER A 300 8.94 -5.23 6.27
CA SER A 300 8.48 -6.15 5.21
C SER A 300 8.31 -5.43 3.88
N GLY A 301 8.81 -6.00 2.78
CA GLY A 301 8.68 -5.49 1.41
C GLY A 301 9.62 -4.35 1.05
N ILE A 302 10.30 -3.69 1.99
CA ILE A 302 11.18 -2.54 1.70
C ILE A 302 12.41 -2.96 0.89
N LYS A 303 13.00 -4.12 1.21
CA LYS A 303 14.13 -4.66 0.43
C LYS A 303 13.74 -4.86 -1.03
N GLU A 304 12.52 -5.29 -1.28
CA GLU A 304 11.99 -5.49 -2.63
C GLU A 304 11.70 -4.14 -3.32
N ASN A 305 11.15 -3.15 -2.60
CA ASN A 305 10.99 -1.79 -3.10
C ASN A 305 12.30 -1.15 -3.55
N LEU A 306 13.37 -1.35 -2.78
CA LEU A 306 14.68 -0.72 -2.99
C LEU A 306 15.71 -1.65 -3.64
N GLY A 307 15.29 -2.77 -4.24
CA GLY A 307 16.17 -3.70 -4.94
C GLY A 307 17.33 -4.20 -4.05
N ASN A 308 17.04 -4.54 -2.79
CA ASN A 308 18.03 -4.90 -1.75
C ASN A 308 19.08 -3.80 -1.50
N GLY A 309 18.67 -2.53 -1.50
CA GLY A 309 19.53 -1.37 -1.27
C GLY A 309 20.25 -0.82 -2.52
N LYS A 310 19.96 -1.38 -3.70
CA LYS A 310 20.48 -0.86 -4.97
C LYS A 310 19.94 0.53 -5.32
N TRP A 311 18.69 0.82 -4.92
CA TRP A 311 17.96 2.05 -5.31
C TRP A 311 17.72 3.02 -4.15
N GLY A 312 18.30 2.77 -2.98
CA GLY A 312 18.20 3.61 -1.79
C GLY A 312 19.02 3.06 -0.64
N TYR A 313 18.85 3.61 0.55
CA TYR A 313 19.56 3.18 1.75
C TYR A 313 18.59 2.61 2.77
N ILE A 314 18.85 1.38 3.20
CA ILE A 314 18.00 0.65 4.16
C ILE A 314 18.77 0.58 5.48
N VAL A 315 18.11 1.00 6.56
CA VAL A 315 18.66 0.95 7.92
C VAL A 315 17.86 0.02 8.81
N GLU A 316 18.46 -0.46 9.87
CA GLU A 316 17.75 -1.22 10.89
C GLU A 316 16.52 -0.45 11.40
N ASN A 317 15.42 -1.15 11.71
CA ASN A 317 14.15 -0.51 12.09
C ASN A 317 14.21 0.03 13.52
N ARG A 318 15.09 1.01 13.77
CA ARG A 318 15.25 1.75 15.02
C ARG A 318 15.34 3.26 14.76
N LYS A 319 14.97 4.06 15.77
CA LYS A 319 15.02 5.53 15.70
C LYS A 319 16.45 6.02 15.48
N GLU A 320 17.38 5.48 16.23
CA GLU A 320 18.79 5.88 16.26
C GLU A 320 19.46 5.64 14.89
N THR A 321 19.26 4.47 14.29
CA THR A 321 19.84 4.14 12.98
C THR A 321 19.25 5.00 11.86
N LEU A 322 17.96 5.34 11.93
CA LEU A 322 17.32 6.24 10.97
C LEU A 322 17.84 7.68 11.15
N TYR A 323 17.93 8.18 12.39
CA TYR A 323 18.51 9.48 12.69
C TYR A 323 19.94 9.61 12.15
N HIS A 324 20.81 8.65 12.46
CA HIS A 324 22.19 8.67 11.97
C HIS A 324 22.28 8.64 10.44
N ALA A 325 21.43 7.87 9.78
CA ALA A 325 21.41 7.82 8.31
C ALA A 325 20.98 9.16 7.69
N ILE A 326 19.98 9.84 8.29
CA ILE A 326 19.58 11.18 7.85
C ILE A 326 20.69 12.19 8.11
N SER A 327 21.30 12.16 9.28
CA SER A 327 22.42 13.07 9.66
C SER A 327 23.60 12.96 8.70
N ARG A 328 23.91 11.76 8.19
CA ARG A 328 24.98 11.59 7.18
C ARG A 328 24.76 12.40 5.91
N CYS A 329 23.51 12.70 5.54
CA CYS A 329 23.24 13.57 4.39
C CYS A 329 23.73 15.01 4.59
N PHE A 330 23.92 15.45 5.86
CA PHE A 330 24.47 16.74 6.22
C PHE A 330 25.99 16.69 6.47
N ASP A 331 26.47 15.59 7.05
CA ASP A 331 27.84 15.48 7.60
C ASP A 331 28.84 14.88 6.63
N GLU A 332 28.40 13.99 5.73
CA GLU A 332 29.27 13.25 4.83
C GLU A 332 29.16 13.78 3.39
N PRO A 333 30.16 14.54 2.90
CA PRO A 333 30.19 14.99 1.51
C PRO A 333 30.06 13.81 0.54
N GLY A 334 29.10 13.89 -0.39
CA GLY A 334 28.88 12.86 -1.41
C GLY A 334 27.92 11.74 -1.04
N PHE A 335 27.54 11.56 0.23
CA PHE A 335 26.57 10.51 0.61
C PHE A 335 25.20 10.74 -0.05
N LEU A 336 24.68 11.97 0.01
CA LEU A 336 23.41 12.33 -0.66
C LEU A 336 23.49 12.12 -2.19
N GLU A 337 24.61 12.48 -2.81
CA GLU A 337 24.84 12.28 -4.24
C GLU A 337 24.92 10.80 -4.62
N GLU A 338 25.49 9.95 -3.75
CA GLU A 338 25.45 8.50 -3.92
C GLU A 338 24.02 7.98 -3.90
N LEU A 339 23.20 8.41 -2.93
CA LEU A 339 21.79 8.03 -2.82
C LEU A 339 21.00 8.48 -4.05
N LYS A 340 21.27 9.68 -4.56
CA LYS A 340 20.64 10.20 -5.78
C LYS A 340 20.97 9.35 -7.00
N LYS A 341 22.22 8.96 -7.18
CA LYS A 341 22.63 8.04 -8.25
C LYS A 341 21.89 6.69 -8.15
N LYS A 342 21.74 6.15 -6.94
CA LYS A 342 20.99 4.92 -6.70
C LYS A 342 19.50 5.06 -7.10
N SER A 343 18.83 6.13 -6.66
CA SER A 343 17.43 6.35 -7.02
C SER A 343 17.22 6.59 -8.52
N VAL A 344 18.11 7.37 -9.16
CA VAL A 344 18.07 7.58 -10.62
C VAL A 344 18.25 6.25 -11.37
N ALA A 345 19.16 5.38 -10.94
CA ALA A 345 19.30 4.05 -11.55
C ALA A 345 18.04 3.18 -11.38
N GLY A 346 17.35 3.30 -10.24
CA GLY A 346 16.06 2.64 -10.00
C GLY A 346 14.92 3.23 -10.85
N SER A 347 14.93 4.53 -11.11
CA SER A 347 13.89 5.22 -11.87
C SER A 347 13.76 4.79 -13.33
N ILE A 348 14.80 4.18 -13.88
CA ILE A 348 14.85 3.66 -15.26
C ILE A 348 14.13 2.32 -15.37
N GLN A 349 13.88 1.63 -14.25
CA GLN A 349 13.22 0.33 -14.22
C GLN A 349 11.70 0.50 -14.49
N ASP A 350 11.33 0.57 -15.76
CA ASP A 350 9.91 0.56 -16.15
C ASP A 350 9.38 -0.88 -16.11
N THR A 351 8.70 -1.20 -15.04
CA THR A 351 8.09 -2.52 -14.83
C THR A 351 6.56 -2.49 -14.91
N TYR A 352 5.96 -1.33 -15.21
CA TYR A 352 4.51 -1.10 -15.15
C TYR A 352 3.72 -2.08 -16.03
N GLU A 353 4.00 -2.08 -17.33
CA GLU A 353 3.30 -2.97 -18.28
C GLU A 353 3.55 -4.45 -17.98
N GLY A 354 4.77 -4.81 -17.60
CA GLY A 354 5.11 -6.19 -17.22
C GLY A 354 4.33 -6.67 -16.00
N ARG A 355 4.16 -5.79 -14.99
CA ARG A 355 3.38 -6.10 -13.79
C ARG A 355 1.90 -6.22 -14.10
N LEU A 356 1.33 -5.32 -14.91
CA LEU A 356 -0.07 -5.40 -15.34
C LEU A 356 -0.35 -6.66 -16.15
N LYS A 357 0.52 -7.01 -17.12
CA LYS A 357 0.41 -8.26 -17.88
C LYS A 357 0.48 -9.50 -16.97
N LYS A 358 1.32 -9.48 -15.93
CA LYS A 358 1.37 -10.55 -14.95
C LYS A 358 0.05 -10.67 -14.17
N ILE A 359 -0.54 -9.55 -13.75
CA ILE A 359 -1.85 -9.53 -13.09
C ILE A 359 -2.93 -10.08 -14.03
N GLU A 360 -2.96 -9.61 -15.29
CA GLU A 360 -3.90 -10.08 -16.30
C GLU A 360 -3.74 -11.59 -16.55
N SER A 361 -2.51 -12.09 -16.65
CA SER A 361 -2.26 -13.53 -16.85
C SER A 361 -2.72 -14.40 -15.67
N ILE A 362 -2.67 -13.88 -14.43
CA ILE A 362 -3.25 -14.56 -13.27
C ILE A 362 -4.77 -14.62 -13.41
N ILE A 363 -5.43 -13.51 -13.76
CA ILE A 363 -6.89 -13.44 -13.99
C ILE A 363 -7.29 -14.38 -15.15
N GLU A 364 -6.48 -14.49 -16.18
CA GLU A 364 -6.69 -15.43 -17.30
C GLU A 364 -6.44 -16.89 -16.89
N GLY A 365 -5.75 -17.13 -15.79
CA GLY A 365 -5.37 -18.47 -15.33
C GLY A 365 -4.25 -19.10 -16.16
N VAL A 366 -3.43 -18.28 -16.82
CA VAL A 366 -2.33 -18.71 -17.71
C VAL A 366 -1.01 -18.86 -16.95
N VAL A 367 -0.86 -18.22 -15.78
CA VAL A 367 0.35 -18.30 -14.95
C VAL A 367 0.20 -19.42 -13.92
N ASN A 368 1.02 -20.44 -14.05
CA ASN A 368 1.25 -21.48 -13.04
C ASN A 368 2.05 -20.94 -11.86
#